data_3cc543779b562583f53fa172a30df46b
#
_entry.id   3cc543779b562583f53fa172a30df46b
#
_cell.length_a   1.000
_cell.length_b   1.000
_cell.length_c   1.000
_cell.angle_alpha   90.00
_cell.angle_beta   90.00
_cell.angle_gamma   90.00
#
_symmetry.space_group_name_H-M   'P 1'
#
loop_
_entity.id
_entity.type
_entity.pdbx_description
1 polymer ?
#
loop_
_entity_poly.entity_id
_entity_poly.type
_entity_poly.pdbx_seq_one_letter_code
_entity_poly.pdbx_strand_id
1 'polypeptide(L)'
;PKCRNNWHIHHKGGQILLCTDGEGWYQEWGQPARKLHPGDVVYIAPEVKHWHGATKDEWFTHVALEIPAEGASNEWCEPVSDEQYEAL
;
A
#
# COMPACT_ATOMS: atom_id res chain seq x y z
N PRO A 1 -6.95 -8.40 9.86
CA PRO A 1 -8.17 -7.88 9.21
C PRO A 1 -8.38 -6.40 9.51
N LYS A 2 -8.80 -5.66 8.51
CA LYS A 2 -9.11 -4.21 8.56
C LYS A 2 -7.93 -3.29 8.86
N CYS A 3 -6.75 -3.81 9.13
CA CYS A 3 -5.58 -3.00 9.39
C CYS A 3 -5.11 -2.34 8.09
N ARG A 4 -4.88 -1.03 8.13
CA ARG A 4 -4.41 -0.27 6.97
C ARG A 4 -3.54 0.90 7.41
N ASN A 5 -2.63 1.30 6.53
CA ASN A 5 -1.85 2.50 6.78
C ASN A 5 -2.56 3.74 6.20
N ASN A 6 -1.99 4.90 6.46
CA ASN A 6 -2.47 6.14 5.88
C ASN A 6 -2.05 6.26 4.41
N TRP A 7 -2.72 7.12 3.66
CA TRP A 7 -2.19 7.59 2.40
C TRP A 7 -0.79 8.16 2.63
N HIS A 8 0.14 7.83 1.76
CA HIS A 8 1.52 8.31 1.89
C HIS A 8 2.23 8.30 0.54
N ILE A 9 3.36 9.00 0.52
CA ILE A 9 4.18 9.18 -0.68
C ILE A 9 5.63 8.88 -0.31
N HIS A 10 6.31 8.10 -1.15
CA HIS A 10 7.76 7.92 -1.07
C HIS A 10 8.41 8.89 -2.04
N HIS A 11 9.25 9.79 -1.53
CA HIS A 11 9.95 10.77 -2.35
C HIS A 11 11.33 10.24 -2.74
N LYS A 12 11.64 10.28 -4.03
CA LYS A 12 12.92 9.93 -4.65
C LYS A 12 13.30 8.46 -4.64
N GLY A 13 12.68 7.64 -3.85
CA GLY A 13 12.86 6.20 -3.87
C GLY A 13 11.54 5.53 -4.15
N GLY A 14 11.58 4.31 -4.67
CA GLY A 14 10.39 3.50 -4.85
C GLY A 14 10.27 2.43 -3.78
N GLN A 15 9.23 1.61 -3.89
CA GLN A 15 9.00 0.49 -3.00
C GLN A 15 8.50 -0.70 -3.79
N ILE A 16 8.93 -1.90 -3.42
CA ILE A 16 8.36 -3.14 -3.93
C ILE A 16 7.60 -3.79 -2.81
N LEU A 17 6.34 -4.09 -3.04
CA LEU A 17 5.46 -4.74 -2.09
C LEU A 17 5.16 -6.15 -2.57
N LEU A 18 5.52 -7.14 -1.76
CA LEU A 18 5.28 -8.56 -2.07
C LEU A 18 4.30 -9.12 -1.04
N CYS A 19 3.13 -9.59 -1.50
CA CYS A 19 2.19 -10.29 -0.64
C CYS A 19 2.66 -11.72 -0.45
N THR A 20 2.86 -12.14 0.79
CA THR A 20 3.35 -13.49 1.10
C THR A 20 2.27 -14.39 1.67
N ASP A 21 1.25 -13.84 2.34
CA ASP A 21 0.17 -14.61 2.93
C ASP A 21 -1.05 -13.74 3.11
N GLY A 22 -2.23 -14.37 3.13
CA GLY A 22 -3.49 -13.68 3.37
C GLY A 22 -4.00 -12.93 2.16
N GLU A 23 -4.71 -11.84 2.41
CA GLU A 23 -5.35 -11.04 1.36
C GLU A 23 -5.32 -9.57 1.75
N GLY A 24 -4.93 -8.72 0.84
CA GLY A 24 -4.81 -7.29 1.11
C GLY A 24 -5.29 -6.41 -0.02
N TRP A 25 -5.31 -5.13 0.25
CA TRP A 25 -5.63 -4.07 -0.71
C TRP A 25 -4.42 -3.19 -0.97
N TYR A 26 -4.30 -2.73 -2.21
CA TYR A 26 -3.40 -1.67 -2.62
C TYR A 26 -4.17 -0.68 -3.48
N GLN A 27 -4.01 0.61 -3.21
CA GLN A 27 -4.68 1.63 -4.00
C GLN A 27 -3.78 2.85 -4.18
N GLU A 28 -3.68 3.31 -5.43
CA GLU A 28 -3.08 4.61 -5.76
C GLU A 28 -4.16 5.67 -5.80
N TRP A 29 -3.81 6.87 -5.41
CA TRP A 29 -4.75 8.00 -5.39
C TRP A 29 -5.38 8.21 -6.76
N GLY A 30 -6.71 8.26 -6.80
CA GLY A 30 -7.46 8.44 -8.03
C GLY A 30 -7.65 7.18 -8.88
N GLN A 31 -7.21 6.00 -8.39
CA GLN A 31 -7.33 4.73 -9.10
C GLN A 31 -8.18 3.74 -8.30
N PRO A 32 -8.74 2.72 -8.96
CA PRO A 32 -9.44 1.64 -8.24
C PRO A 32 -8.48 0.87 -7.35
N ALA A 33 -8.98 0.36 -6.23
CA ALA A 33 -8.21 -0.51 -5.35
C ALA A 33 -7.96 -1.86 -6.03
N ARG A 34 -6.76 -2.41 -5.80
CA ARG A 34 -6.35 -3.71 -6.32
C ARG A 34 -6.24 -4.69 -5.17
N LYS A 35 -6.87 -5.85 -5.31
CA LYS A 35 -6.76 -6.92 -4.31
C LYS A 35 -5.46 -7.68 -4.52
N LEU A 36 -4.74 -7.93 -3.43
CA LEU A 36 -3.47 -8.65 -3.43
C LEU A 36 -3.63 -10.02 -2.81
N HIS A 37 -3.04 -11.02 -3.46
CA HIS A 37 -3.02 -12.42 -3.01
C HIS A 37 -1.56 -12.87 -2.88
N PRO A 38 -1.29 -13.98 -2.17
CA PRO A 38 0.08 -14.49 -2.05
C PRO A 38 0.75 -14.67 -3.42
N GLY A 39 1.95 -14.15 -3.54
CA GLY A 39 2.72 -14.13 -4.79
C GLY A 39 2.56 -12.87 -5.61
N ASP A 40 1.58 -12.02 -5.31
CA ASP A 40 1.43 -10.75 -6.01
C ASP A 40 2.53 -9.78 -5.63
N VAL A 41 3.05 -9.08 -6.64
CA VAL A 41 4.10 -8.08 -6.48
C VAL A 41 3.62 -6.76 -7.04
N VAL A 42 3.79 -5.69 -6.26
CA VAL A 42 3.48 -4.33 -6.69
C VAL A 42 4.75 -3.50 -6.64
N TYR A 43 5.09 -2.88 -7.77
CA TYR A 43 6.11 -1.84 -7.79
C TYR A 43 5.44 -0.48 -7.59
N ILE A 44 5.86 0.23 -6.55
CA ILE A 44 5.33 1.54 -6.23
C ILE A 44 6.39 2.55 -6.62
N ALA A 45 6.13 3.30 -7.70
CA ALA A 45 7.07 4.31 -8.19
C ALA A 45 7.21 5.46 -7.18
N PRO A 46 8.33 6.19 -7.20
CA PRO A 46 8.46 7.39 -6.38
C PRO A 46 7.36 8.40 -6.70
N GLU A 47 6.98 9.19 -5.74
CA GLU A 47 6.00 10.28 -5.85
C GLU A 47 4.55 9.82 -6.04
N VAL A 48 4.26 8.54 -5.92
CA VAL A 48 2.89 8.02 -6.02
C VAL A 48 2.24 7.99 -4.64
N LYS A 49 1.13 8.69 -4.50
CA LYS A 49 0.32 8.66 -3.27
C LYS A 49 -0.49 7.37 -3.24
N HIS A 50 -0.32 6.58 -2.21
CA HIS A 50 -0.92 5.24 -2.11
C HIS A 50 -1.15 4.81 -0.66
N TRP A 51 -1.87 3.71 -0.50
CA TRP A 51 -1.98 2.99 0.77
C TRP A 51 -2.09 1.49 0.51
N HIS A 52 -1.84 0.68 1.53
CA HIS A 52 -2.10 -0.75 1.52
C HIS A 52 -2.59 -1.21 2.88
N GLY A 53 -3.25 -2.35 2.92
CA GLY A 53 -3.78 -2.89 4.15
C GLY A 53 -4.47 -4.23 3.95
N ALA A 54 -4.93 -4.82 5.05
CA ALA A 54 -5.64 -6.09 5.04
C ALA A 54 -7.07 -5.92 4.56
N THR A 55 -7.64 -7.00 4.01
CA THR A 55 -9.08 -7.03 3.75
C THR A 55 -9.87 -7.15 5.06
N LYS A 56 -11.19 -7.05 4.98
CA LYS A 56 -12.04 -7.08 6.17
C LYS A 56 -11.95 -8.38 6.94
N ASP A 57 -11.76 -9.50 6.24
CA ASP A 57 -11.91 -10.84 6.80
C ASP A 57 -10.59 -11.61 6.89
N GLU A 58 -9.51 -11.12 6.28
CA GLU A 58 -8.26 -11.87 6.16
C GLU A 58 -7.08 -11.11 6.74
N TRP A 59 -6.10 -11.87 7.22
CA TRP A 59 -4.77 -11.34 7.53
C TRP A 59 -4.06 -10.95 6.24
N PHE A 60 -3.13 -10.04 6.34
CA PHE A 60 -2.30 -9.63 5.22
C PHE A 60 -0.85 -9.58 5.68
N THR A 61 -0.07 -10.51 5.18
CA THR A 61 1.38 -10.54 5.44
C THR A 61 2.11 -10.16 4.16
N HIS A 62 3.04 -9.23 4.28
CA HIS A 62 3.77 -8.72 3.13
C HIS A 62 5.22 -8.38 3.49
N VAL A 63 6.05 -8.31 2.47
CA VAL A 63 7.41 -7.80 2.55
C VAL A 63 7.47 -6.52 1.75
N ALA A 64 7.94 -5.46 2.38
CA ALA A 64 8.14 -4.17 1.73
C ALA A 64 9.63 -3.90 1.57
N LEU A 65 10.08 -3.76 0.33
CA LEU A 65 11.47 -3.49 0.00
C LEU A 65 11.61 -2.05 -0.46
N GLU A 66 12.37 -1.25 0.28
CA GLU A 66 12.66 0.12 -0.11
C GLU A 66 13.75 0.13 -1.17
N ILE A 67 13.55 0.92 -2.22
CA ILE A 67 14.57 1.15 -3.23
C ILE A 67 15.38 2.37 -2.80
N PRO A 68 16.68 2.20 -2.48
CA PRO A 68 17.49 3.31 -1.98
C PRO A 68 17.63 4.42 -3.03
N ALA A 69 17.57 5.66 -2.58
CA ALA A 69 17.85 6.83 -3.40
C ALA A 69 18.37 7.94 -2.48
N GLU A 70 19.32 8.72 -3.00
CA GLU A 70 19.84 9.85 -2.25
C GLU A 70 18.75 10.89 -2.01
N GLY A 71 18.61 11.30 -0.76
CA GLY A 71 17.59 12.26 -0.36
C GLY A 71 16.18 11.67 -0.27
N ALA A 72 16.04 10.34 -0.29
CA ALA A 72 14.73 9.70 -0.17
C ALA A 72 14.08 10.00 1.18
N SER A 73 12.77 10.21 1.17
CA SER A 73 11.98 10.48 2.37
C SER A 73 10.56 9.98 2.17
N ASN A 74 9.82 9.86 3.27
CA ASN A 74 8.41 9.49 3.24
C ASN A 74 7.56 10.67 3.71
N GLU A 75 6.46 10.88 3.03
CA GLU A 75 5.46 11.87 3.42
C GLU A 75 4.18 11.14 3.83
N TRP A 76 3.75 11.31 5.08
CA TRP A 76 2.49 10.76 5.56
C TRP A 76 1.38 11.75 5.28
N CYS A 77 0.30 11.25 4.68
CA CYS A 77 -0.86 12.04 4.30
C CYS A 77 -2.04 11.69 5.20
N GLU A 78 -3.27 11.96 4.71
CA GLU A 78 -4.47 11.70 5.49
C GLU A 78 -4.72 10.19 5.68
N PRO A 79 -5.45 9.80 6.73
CA PRO A 79 -5.91 8.42 6.87
C PRO A 79 -6.82 8.01 5.71
N VAL A 80 -6.81 6.71 5.38
CA VAL A 80 -7.84 6.14 4.51
C VAL A 80 -9.13 6.13 5.32
N SER A 81 -10.15 6.87 4.86
CA SER A 81 -11.40 6.98 5.61
C SER A 81 -12.14 5.64 5.68
N ASP A 82 -12.96 5.47 6.70
CA ASP A 82 -13.82 4.29 6.80
C ASP A 82 -14.73 4.19 5.59
N GLU A 83 -15.24 5.31 5.09
CA GLU A 83 -16.08 5.36 3.90
C GLU A 83 -15.34 4.84 2.66
N GLN A 84 -14.10 5.26 2.45
CA GLN A 84 -13.27 4.77 1.34
C GLN A 84 -13.01 3.26 1.46
N TYR A 85 -12.70 2.80 2.66
CA TYR A 85 -12.38 1.40 2.92
C TYR A 85 -13.62 0.51 2.79
N GLU A 86 -14.76 0.93 3.35
CA GLU A 86 -16.00 0.15 3.32
C GLU A 86 -16.59 0.04 1.91
N ALA A 87 -16.22 0.91 1.00
CA ALA A 87 -16.65 0.86 -0.40
C ALA A 87 -15.94 -0.22 -1.22
N LEU A 88 -14.92 -0.88 -0.68
CA LEU A 88 -14.15 -1.91 -1.38
C LEU A 88 -14.83 -3.28 -1.38
#